data_e5301d5a791b2a3dd2d3e69437ff3d28
#
_entry.id   e5301d5a791b2a3dd2d3e69437ff3d28
#
_cell.length_a   1.000
_cell.length_b   1.000
_cell.length_c   1.000
_cell.angle_alpha   90.00
_cell.angle_beta   90.00
_cell.angle_gamma   90.00
#
_symmetry.space_group_name_H-M   'P 1'
#
loop_
_entity.id
_entity.type
_entity.pdbx_description
1 polymer ?
#
loop_
_entity_poly.entity_id
_entity_poly.type
_entity_poly.pdbx_seq_one_letter_code
_entity_poly.pdbx_strand_id
1 'polypeptide(L)'
;MIRTLVVEDDALTAEAHANYLGRLEGFELAGIARTAASAQAAILASAQGAPIDLVLLDMNLPDGHGLELARRIRSSGIPVDIIAITAVRETDVVRTAISAGVVQYLIKPFSFAVFRDRLESYLEYRRQLESSGTATTQADIDGMLASLRPSAPAPLPKGIAAPTLAVVMAYLRAAPVPVTSVHAAEALDLSRVTVRRYLEYLADSSRAIRTPRCGAP
;
A
#
# COMPACT_ATOMS: atom_id res chain seq x y z
N MET A 1 18.32 -9.65 0.65
CA MET A 1 16.85 -9.88 0.68
C MET A 1 16.30 -9.19 1.90
N ILE A 2 15.23 -8.42 1.77
CA ILE A 2 14.56 -7.72 2.87
C ILE A 2 13.52 -8.65 3.47
N ARG A 3 13.78 -9.12 4.69
CA ARG A 3 12.87 -10.02 5.40
C ARG A 3 11.69 -9.25 5.97
N THR A 4 10.51 -9.53 5.46
CA THR A 4 9.30 -8.73 5.68
C THR A 4 8.26 -9.51 6.46
N LEU A 5 7.78 -8.94 7.57
CA LEU A 5 6.62 -9.43 8.34
C LEU A 5 5.35 -8.70 7.88
N VAL A 6 4.32 -9.45 7.54
CA VAL A 6 2.98 -8.90 7.30
C VAL A 6 2.19 -8.94 8.60
N VAL A 7 1.63 -7.80 9.02
CA VAL A 7 0.78 -7.68 10.22
C VAL A 7 -0.60 -7.21 9.79
N GLU A 8 -1.56 -8.13 9.78
CA GLU A 8 -2.92 -7.93 9.24
C GLU A 8 -3.85 -8.96 9.87
N ASP A 9 -4.98 -8.53 10.44
CA ASP A 9 -5.93 -9.43 11.12
C ASP A 9 -6.86 -10.17 10.15
N ASP A 10 -7.23 -9.53 9.03
CA ASP A 10 -8.02 -10.18 8.00
C ASP A 10 -7.18 -11.18 7.19
N ALA A 11 -7.63 -12.44 7.21
CA ALA A 11 -6.90 -13.55 6.59
C ALA A 11 -6.67 -13.37 5.09
N LEU A 12 -7.70 -12.93 4.37
CA LEU A 12 -7.65 -12.80 2.92
C LEU A 12 -6.75 -11.62 2.51
N THR A 13 -6.83 -10.54 3.25
CA THR A 13 -5.97 -9.36 3.06
C THR A 13 -4.51 -9.68 3.36
N ALA A 14 -4.24 -10.41 4.45
CA ALA A 14 -2.89 -10.85 4.79
C ALA A 14 -2.27 -11.74 3.70
N GLU A 15 -3.04 -12.72 3.20
CA GLU A 15 -2.62 -13.57 2.08
C GLU A 15 -2.40 -12.77 0.79
N ALA A 16 -3.26 -11.79 0.49
CA ALA A 16 -3.09 -10.92 -0.66
C ALA A 16 -1.80 -10.10 -0.56
N HIS A 17 -1.49 -9.53 0.61
CA HIS A 17 -0.24 -8.81 0.84
C HIS A 17 0.98 -9.73 0.74
N ALA A 18 0.92 -10.94 1.29
CA ALA A 18 1.97 -11.94 1.18
C ALA A 18 2.20 -12.36 -0.28
N ASN A 19 1.14 -12.59 -1.04
CA ASN A 19 1.20 -12.90 -2.47
C ASN A 19 1.76 -11.72 -3.28
N TYR A 20 1.42 -10.49 -2.94
CA TYR A 20 2.00 -9.31 -3.57
C TYR A 20 3.50 -9.22 -3.31
N LEU A 21 3.92 -9.44 -2.06
CA LEU A 21 5.31 -9.43 -1.66
C LEU A 21 6.12 -10.52 -2.41
N GLY A 22 5.59 -11.74 -2.52
CA GLY A 22 6.22 -12.86 -3.22
C GLY A 22 6.44 -12.65 -4.72
N ARG A 23 5.83 -11.62 -5.31
CA ARG A 23 6.01 -11.22 -6.72
C ARG A 23 7.09 -10.15 -6.91
N LEU A 24 7.69 -9.67 -5.83
CA LEU A 24 8.71 -8.62 -5.85
C LEU A 24 10.10 -9.19 -5.58
N GLU A 25 11.05 -8.84 -6.43
CA GLU A 25 12.45 -9.17 -6.21
C GLU A 25 13.03 -8.36 -5.05
N GLY A 26 13.91 -8.96 -4.28
CA GLY A 26 14.59 -8.31 -3.16
C GLY A 26 13.87 -8.44 -1.83
N PHE A 27 12.66 -9.01 -1.78
CA PHE A 27 11.87 -9.24 -0.57
C PHE A 27 11.68 -10.72 -0.28
N GLU A 28 11.55 -11.05 1.00
CA GLU A 28 11.25 -12.38 1.52
C GLU A 28 10.17 -12.28 2.59
N LEU A 29 9.15 -13.12 2.52
CA LEU A 29 8.13 -13.19 3.57
C LEU A 29 8.71 -13.89 4.80
N ALA A 30 8.89 -13.16 5.90
CA ALA A 30 9.34 -13.71 7.17
C ALA A 30 8.19 -14.39 7.95
N GLY A 31 6.95 -13.97 7.70
CA GLY A 31 5.75 -14.52 8.33
C GLY A 31 4.56 -13.57 8.26
N ILE A 32 3.44 -14.05 8.84
CA ILE A 32 2.21 -13.27 8.98
C ILE A 32 1.84 -13.27 10.46
N ALA A 33 1.57 -12.09 11.02
CA ALA A 33 1.05 -11.89 12.37
C ALA A 33 -0.34 -11.27 12.28
N ARG A 34 -1.27 -11.74 13.11
CA ARG A 34 -2.67 -11.29 13.09
C ARG A 34 -3.04 -10.34 14.23
N THR A 35 -2.10 -10.08 15.11
CA THR A 35 -2.28 -9.21 16.29
C THR A 35 -0.99 -8.43 16.56
N ALA A 36 -1.10 -7.31 17.25
CA ALA A 36 0.07 -6.55 17.68
C ALA A 36 0.97 -7.38 18.62
N ALA A 37 0.38 -8.19 19.49
CA ALA A 37 1.12 -9.08 20.39
C ALA A 37 1.93 -10.13 19.64
N SER A 38 1.34 -10.83 18.65
CA SER A 38 2.04 -11.82 17.85
C SER A 38 3.12 -11.19 16.96
N ALA A 39 2.87 -10.00 16.43
CA ALA A 39 3.87 -9.25 15.66
C ALA A 39 5.08 -8.87 16.52
N GLN A 40 4.85 -8.34 17.72
CA GLN A 40 5.91 -7.99 18.66
C GLN A 40 6.73 -9.22 19.06
N ALA A 41 6.08 -10.34 19.36
CA ALA A 41 6.77 -11.60 19.68
C ALA A 41 7.65 -12.10 18.52
N ALA A 42 7.15 -12.05 17.28
CA ALA A 42 7.90 -12.44 16.09
C ALA A 42 9.13 -11.56 15.86
N ILE A 43 9.00 -10.24 16.02
CA ILE A 43 10.12 -9.30 15.88
C ILE A 43 11.20 -9.55 16.94
N LEU A 44 10.79 -9.70 18.20
CA LEU A 44 11.72 -9.99 19.30
C LEU A 44 12.46 -11.32 19.11
N ALA A 45 11.74 -12.37 18.71
CA ALA A 45 12.33 -13.68 18.46
C ALA A 45 13.31 -13.66 17.26
N SER A 46 13.02 -12.88 16.23
CA SER A 46 13.87 -12.79 15.05
C SER A 46 15.21 -12.09 15.31
N ALA A 47 15.28 -11.22 16.32
CA ALA A 47 16.47 -10.41 16.61
C ALA A 47 17.72 -11.25 16.96
N GLN A 48 17.57 -12.50 17.42
CA GLN A 48 18.67 -13.39 17.77
C GLN A 48 19.11 -14.34 16.64
N GLY A 49 18.46 -14.29 15.48
CA GLY A 49 18.75 -15.21 14.38
C GLY A 49 18.72 -14.49 13.02
N ALA A 50 17.62 -14.65 12.31
CA ALA A 50 17.38 -13.97 11.04
C ALA A 50 16.44 -12.79 11.27
N PRO A 51 16.95 -11.56 11.43
CA PRO A 51 16.15 -10.40 11.83
C PRO A 51 15.09 -10.07 10.77
N ILE A 52 13.97 -9.52 11.22
CA ILE A 52 12.98 -8.90 10.36
C ILE A 52 13.46 -7.48 10.04
N ASP A 53 13.57 -7.15 8.75
CA ASP A 53 14.02 -5.85 8.28
C ASP A 53 12.86 -4.87 8.11
N LEU A 54 11.70 -5.38 7.70
CA LEU A 54 10.53 -4.58 7.36
C LEU A 54 9.25 -5.17 7.94
N VAL A 55 8.36 -4.30 8.42
CA VAL A 55 7.00 -4.64 8.82
C VAL A 55 6.00 -3.92 7.93
N LEU A 56 5.13 -4.67 7.27
CA LEU A 56 3.91 -4.14 6.64
C LEU A 56 2.80 -4.17 7.69
N LEU A 57 2.46 -3.02 8.26
CA LEU A 57 1.65 -2.92 9.46
C LEU A 57 0.28 -2.34 9.18
N ASP A 58 -0.79 -3.13 9.35
CA ASP A 58 -2.13 -2.56 9.46
C ASP A 58 -2.26 -1.72 10.72
N MET A 59 -2.89 -0.56 10.57
CA MET A 59 -3.15 0.35 11.67
C MET A 59 -4.31 -0.11 12.57
N ASN A 60 -5.22 -0.94 12.08
CA ASN A 60 -6.37 -1.45 12.81
C ASN A 60 -6.16 -2.94 13.13
N LEU A 61 -5.74 -3.23 14.35
CA LEU A 61 -5.56 -4.59 14.84
C LEU A 61 -6.55 -4.90 15.96
N PRO A 62 -6.94 -6.17 16.17
CA PRO A 62 -7.96 -6.53 17.15
C PRO A 62 -7.54 -6.28 18.61
N ASP A 63 -6.24 -6.25 18.87
CA ASP A 63 -5.64 -6.06 20.19
C ASP A 63 -4.98 -4.69 20.40
N GLY A 64 -5.23 -3.72 19.50
CA GLY A 64 -4.75 -2.35 19.64
C GLY A 64 -4.47 -1.66 18.32
N HIS A 65 -4.12 -0.39 18.41
CA HIS A 65 -3.80 0.40 17.23
C HIS A 65 -2.35 0.18 16.79
N GLY A 66 -2.11 0.02 15.47
CA GLY A 66 -0.77 -0.23 14.92
C GLY A 66 0.27 0.83 15.31
N LEU A 67 -0.13 2.08 15.56
CA LEU A 67 0.78 3.13 16.07
C LEU A 67 1.37 2.80 17.44
N GLU A 68 0.63 2.12 18.29
CA GLU A 68 1.13 1.71 19.61
C GLU A 68 2.17 0.61 19.46
N LEU A 69 1.93 -0.33 18.54
CA LEU A 69 2.92 -1.33 18.18
C LEU A 69 4.18 -0.68 17.59
N ALA A 70 4.05 0.27 16.67
CA ALA A 70 5.18 1.00 16.10
C ALA A 70 6.02 1.70 17.18
N ARG A 71 5.38 2.37 18.16
CA ARG A 71 6.07 3.00 19.28
C ARG A 71 6.78 1.97 20.16
N ARG A 72 6.17 0.83 20.47
CA ARG A 72 6.77 -0.27 21.25
C ARG A 72 8.00 -0.86 20.53
N ILE A 73 7.91 -1.05 19.21
CA ILE A 73 9.05 -1.49 18.41
C ILE A 73 10.19 -0.48 18.50
N ARG A 74 9.92 0.82 18.34
CA ARG A 74 10.95 1.85 18.46
C ARG A 74 11.58 1.89 19.86
N SER A 75 10.78 1.75 20.91
CA SER A 75 11.28 1.74 22.30
C SER A 75 12.12 0.50 22.61
N SER A 76 11.95 -0.61 21.89
CA SER A 76 12.78 -1.81 22.05
C SER A 76 14.19 -1.68 21.46
N GLY A 77 14.46 -0.63 20.67
CA GLY A 77 15.75 -0.42 20.02
C GLY A 77 16.06 -1.38 18.86
N ILE A 78 15.09 -2.21 18.43
CA ILE A 78 15.29 -3.13 17.31
C ILE A 78 15.23 -2.32 16.01
N PRO A 79 16.25 -2.44 15.14
CA PRO A 79 16.32 -1.70 13.88
C PRO A 79 15.45 -2.39 12.81
N VAL A 80 14.14 -2.17 12.87
CA VAL A 80 13.18 -2.65 11.88
C VAL A 80 12.41 -1.49 11.28
N ASP A 81 12.26 -1.44 9.97
CA ASP A 81 11.48 -0.42 9.30
C ASP A 81 9.99 -0.78 9.26
N ILE A 82 9.13 0.23 9.21
CA ILE A 82 7.68 0.05 9.24
C ILE A 82 7.07 0.79 8.07
N ILE A 83 6.31 0.08 7.23
CA ILE A 83 5.40 0.66 6.25
C ILE A 83 3.98 0.49 6.79
N ALA A 84 3.30 1.59 7.07
CA ALA A 84 1.93 1.58 7.56
C ALA A 84 0.93 1.29 6.43
N ILE A 85 -0.03 0.42 6.68
CA ILE A 85 -1.16 0.15 5.80
C ILE A 85 -2.43 0.62 6.52
N THR A 86 -3.21 1.53 5.93
CA THR A 86 -4.33 2.16 6.63
C THR A 86 -5.50 2.46 5.71
N ALA A 87 -6.71 2.38 6.21
CA ALA A 87 -7.91 2.87 5.55
C ALA A 87 -8.13 4.38 5.75
N VAL A 88 -7.44 5.00 6.72
CA VAL A 88 -7.63 6.39 7.13
C VAL A 88 -6.83 7.32 6.23
N ARG A 89 -7.49 8.41 5.79
CA ARG A 89 -6.91 9.46 4.94
C ARG A 89 -6.67 10.77 5.69
N GLU A 90 -6.91 10.77 7.00
CA GLU A 90 -6.79 11.99 7.81
C GLU A 90 -5.32 12.37 8.01
N THR A 91 -5.02 13.64 7.77
CA THR A 91 -3.66 14.19 7.81
C THR A 91 -2.99 14.01 9.17
N ASP A 92 -3.78 14.07 10.25
CA ASP A 92 -3.27 13.95 11.61
C ASP A 92 -2.80 12.53 11.95
N VAL A 93 -3.48 11.51 11.41
CA VAL A 93 -3.07 10.11 11.56
C VAL A 93 -1.75 9.85 10.82
N VAL A 94 -1.60 10.42 9.62
CA VAL A 94 -0.35 10.32 8.85
C VAL A 94 0.80 11.01 9.58
N ARG A 95 0.60 12.21 10.14
CA ARG A 95 1.62 12.91 10.92
C ARG A 95 2.04 12.10 12.15
N THR A 96 1.08 11.52 12.85
CA THR A 96 1.34 10.68 14.03
C THR A 96 2.11 9.41 13.64
N ALA A 97 1.82 8.79 12.50
CA ALA A 97 2.56 7.65 11.99
C ALA A 97 4.02 8.00 11.68
N ILE A 98 4.26 9.12 11.01
CA ILE A 98 5.62 9.64 10.74
C ILE A 98 6.38 9.87 12.05
N SER A 99 5.75 10.50 13.05
CA SER A 99 6.35 10.73 14.38
C SER A 99 6.63 9.42 15.13
N ALA A 100 5.91 8.33 14.82
CA ALA A 100 6.16 7.00 15.37
C ALA A 100 7.27 6.23 14.62
N GLY A 101 7.97 6.87 13.66
CA GLY A 101 9.07 6.27 12.93
C GLY A 101 8.62 5.37 11.76
N VAL A 102 7.42 5.55 11.23
CA VAL A 102 6.96 4.89 10.01
C VAL A 102 7.67 5.51 8.82
N VAL A 103 8.33 4.69 7.99
CA VAL A 103 9.11 5.17 6.84
C VAL A 103 8.25 5.48 5.63
N GLN A 104 7.16 4.74 5.43
CA GLN A 104 6.19 4.95 4.35
C GLN A 104 4.79 4.50 4.77
N TYR A 105 3.78 4.87 3.99
CA TYR A 105 2.41 4.42 4.20
C TYR A 105 1.69 4.08 2.90
N LEU A 106 0.72 3.17 3.00
CA LEU A 106 -0.19 2.73 1.94
C LEU A 106 -1.64 2.96 2.40
N ILE A 107 -2.45 3.61 1.57
CA ILE A 107 -3.86 3.86 1.88
C ILE A 107 -4.72 2.83 1.17
N LYS A 108 -5.44 2.00 1.94
CA LYS A 108 -6.43 1.03 1.42
C LYS A 108 -7.65 1.77 0.81
N PRO A 109 -8.23 1.29 -0.28
CA PRO A 109 -7.77 0.17 -1.11
C PRO A 109 -6.66 0.59 -2.09
N PHE A 110 -5.70 -0.27 -2.34
CA PHE A 110 -4.63 -0.07 -3.31
C PHE A 110 -4.50 -1.26 -4.27
N SER A 111 -3.97 -1.00 -5.46
CA SER A 111 -3.65 -2.04 -6.44
C SER A 111 -2.25 -2.62 -6.21
N PHE A 112 -1.96 -3.78 -6.83
CA PHE A 112 -0.61 -4.33 -6.85
C PHE A 112 0.43 -3.33 -7.39
N ALA A 113 0.09 -2.53 -8.41
CA ALA A 113 1.01 -1.53 -8.95
C ALA A 113 1.42 -0.49 -7.89
N VAL A 114 0.46 0.02 -7.09
CA VAL A 114 0.75 0.97 -6.01
C VAL A 114 1.57 0.30 -4.90
N PHE A 115 1.26 -0.95 -4.55
CA PHE A 115 2.03 -1.73 -3.59
C PHE A 115 3.47 -1.90 -4.06
N ARG A 116 3.67 -2.39 -5.30
CA ARG A 116 4.98 -2.56 -5.91
C ARG A 116 5.78 -1.28 -5.89
N ASP A 117 5.22 -0.17 -6.40
CA ASP A 117 5.93 1.11 -6.51
C ASP A 117 6.41 1.60 -5.13
N ARG A 118 5.65 1.31 -4.06
CA ARG A 118 6.05 1.64 -2.68
C ARG A 118 7.21 0.78 -2.18
N LEU A 119 7.15 -0.52 -2.42
CA LEU A 119 8.19 -1.44 -1.98
C LEU A 119 9.48 -1.22 -2.78
N GLU A 120 9.39 -0.96 -4.08
CA GLU A 120 10.54 -0.61 -4.92
C GLU A 120 11.21 0.70 -4.44
N SER A 121 10.42 1.73 -4.12
CA SER A 121 10.93 2.97 -3.52
C SER A 121 11.63 2.74 -2.19
N TYR A 122 11.09 1.86 -1.36
CA TYR A 122 11.72 1.48 -0.09
C TYR A 122 13.03 0.69 -0.33
N LEU A 123 13.04 -0.22 -1.29
CA LEU A 123 14.25 -0.99 -1.64
C LEU A 123 15.37 -0.07 -2.11
N GLU A 124 15.05 0.94 -2.92
CA GLU A 124 16.01 1.94 -3.38
C GLU A 124 16.56 2.78 -2.21
N TYR A 125 15.70 3.21 -1.29
CA TYR A 125 16.10 3.88 -0.07
C TYR A 125 17.08 3.04 0.75
N ARG A 126 16.80 1.75 0.94
CA ARG A 126 17.68 0.84 1.69
C ARG A 126 19.05 0.67 1.00
N ARG A 127 19.07 0.53 -0.33
CA ARG A 127 20.30 0.44 -1.12
C ARG A 127 21.16 1.70 -0.97
N GLN A 128 20.54 2.86 -1.00
CA GLN A 128 21.22 4.14 -0.80
C GLN A 128 21.82 4.23 0.61
N LEU A 129 21.09 3.82 1.65
CA LEU A 129 21.61 3.77 3.01
C LEU A 129 22.82 2.83 3.14
N GLU A 130 22.76 1.65 2.54
CA GLU A 130 23.86 0.66 2.57
C GLU A 130 25.09 1.12 1.77
N SER A 131 24.90 1.85 0.68
CA SER A 131 25.96 2.39 -0.16
C SER A 131 26.61 3.66 0.39
N SER A 132 25.90 4.39 1.25
CA SER A 132 26.38 5.60 1.90
C SER A 132 27.36 5.22 3.01
N GLY A 133 28.64 5.28 2.70
CA GLY A 133 29.72 5.11 3.68
C GLY A 133 29.74 6.23 4.74
N THR A 134 30.82 6.30 5.53
CA THR A 134 30.99 7.27 6.64
C THR A 134 31.01 8.76 6.23
N ALA A 135 30.99 9.07 4.92
CA ALA A 135 30.96 10.43 4.39
C ALA A 135 29.73 10.64 3.48
N THR A 136 28.57 10.77 4.09
CA THR A 136 27.32 11.07 3.39
C THR A 136 27.24 12.57 3.08
N THR A 137 27.04 12.95 1.83
CA THR A 137 26.84 14.35 1.44
C THR A 137 25.40 14.78 1.65
N GLN A 138 25.14 16.11 1.69
CA GLN A 138 23.77 16.64 1.78
C GLN A 138 22.90 16.14 0.61
N ALA A 139 23.49 16.03 -0.59
CA ALA A 139 22.79 15.53 -1.77
C ALA A 139 22.36 14.05 -1.60
N ASP A 140 23.16 13.23 -0.95
CA ASP A 140 22.84 11.83 -0.65
C ASP A 140 21.65 11.75 0.32
N ILE A 141 21.66 12.57 1.37
CA ILE A 141 20.56 12.66 2.34
C ILE A 141 19.26 13.12 1.66
N ASP A 142 19.34 14.16 0.83
CA ASP A 142 18.19 14.68 0.10
C ASP A 142 17.63 13.65 -0.88
N GLY A 143 18.50 12.88 -1.55
CA GLY A 143 18.11 11.76 -2.41
C GLY A 143 17.39 10.64 -1.66
N MET A 144 17.93 10.23 -0.50
CA MET A 144 17.31 9.23 0.37
C MET A 144 15.91 9.65 0.85
N LEU A 145 15.77 10.89 1.32
CA LEU A 145 14.49 11.42 1.76
C LEU A 145 13.51 11.59 0.60
N ALA A 146 14.00 11.89 -0.60
CA ALA A 146 13.17 11.99 -1.80
C ALA A 146 12.63 10.62 -2.23
N SER A 147 13.42 9.54 -2.10
CA SER A 147 12.99 8.17 -2.45
C SER A 147 11.85 7.66 -1.56
N LEU A 148 11.78 8.10 -0.31
CA LEU A 148 10.68 7.76 0.61
C LEU A 148 9.40 8.56 0.35
N ARG A 149 9.49 9.66 -0.40
CA ARG A 149 8.28 10.42 -0.75
C ARG A 149 7.40 9.59 -1.68
N PRO A 150 6.05 9.70 -1.52
CA PRO A 150 5.16 9.12 -2.51
C PRO A 150 5.58 9.60 -3.90
N SER A 151 5.93 8.70 -4.78
CA SER A 151 6.00 9.05 -6.19
C SER A 151 4.70 9.76 -6.53
N ALA A 152 4.76 10.91 -7.18
CA ALA A 152 3.56 11.56 -7.71
C ALA A 152 2.75 10.45 -8.41
N PRO A 153 1.41 10.40 -8.23
CA PRO A 153 0.61 9.35 -8.85
C PRO A 153 1.04 9.24 -10.30
N ALA A 154 1.37 8.02 -10.73
CA ALA A 154 1.82 7.77 -12.10
C ALA A 154 0.90 8.53 -13.06
N PRO A 155 1.45 9.26 -14.03
CA PRO A 155 0.63 10.06 -14.91
C PRO A 155 -0.46 9.17 -15.51
N LEU A 156 -1.70 9.63 -15.41
CA LEU A 156 -2.83 8.87 -15.94
C LEU A 156 -2.56 8.53 -17.42
N PRO A 157 -2.88 7.31 -17.87
CA PRO A 157 -2.69 6.93 -19.26
C PRO A 157 -3.31 7.95 -20.21
N LYS A 158 -2.72 8.11 -21.40
CA LYS A 158 -3.28 9.02 -22.43
C LYS A 158 -4.76 8.73 -22.63
N GLY A 159 -5.59 9.77 -22.51
CA GLY A 159 -7.03 9.67 -22.63
C GLY A 159 -7.80 9.42 -21.34
N ILE A 160 -7.15 9.31 -20.19
CA ILE A 160 -7.78 9.31 -18.87
C ILE A 160 -7.51 10.64 -18.19
N ALA A 161 -8.55 11.45 -17.99
CA ALA A 161 -8.47 12.72 -17.28
C ALA A 161 -8.91 12.56 -15.81
N ALA A 162 -8.16 13.11 -14.87
CA ALA A 162 -8.43 12.99 -13.45
C ALA A 162 -9.84 13.47 -13.03
N PRO A 163 -10.38 14.60 -13.53
CA PRO A 163 -11.72 15.01 -13.19
C PRO A 163 -12.81 14.00 -13.63
N THR A 164 -12.72 13.52 -14.87
CA THR A 164 -13.67 12.53 -15.40
C THR A 164 -13.54 11.19 -14.66
N LEU A 165 -12.33 10.77 -14.30
CA LEU A 165 -12.11 9.57 -13.50
C LEU A 165 -12.77 9.68 -12.13
N ALA A 166 -12.68 10.83 -11.47
CA ALA A 166 -13.33 11.07 -10.18
C ALA A 166 -14.86 10.97 -10.29
N VAL A 167 -15.47 11.52 -11.34
CA VAL A 167 -16.91 11.46 -11.58
C VAL A 167 -17.37 10.01 -11.83
N VAL A 168 -16.66 9.26 -12.68
CA VAL A 168 -16.98 7.83 -12.95
C VAL A 168 -16.84 7.00 -11.67
N MET A 169 -15.80 7.22 -10.88
CA MET A 169 -15.62 6.52 -9.60
C MET A 169 -16.70 6.84 -8.58
N ALA A 170 -17.13 8.10 -8.48
CA ALA A 170 -18.21 8.51 -7.58
C ALA A 170 -19.53 7.84 -7.97
N TYR A 171 -19.83 7.80 -9.26
CA TYR A 171 -21.02 7.12 -9.78
C TYR A 171 -21.01 5.62 -9.48
N LEU A 172 -19.90 4.92 -9.72
CA LEU A 172 -19.79 3.49 -9.43
C LEU A 172 -19.93 3.17 -7.93
N ARG A 173 -19.41 4.03 -7.04
CA ARG A 173 -19.55 3.85 -5.59
C ARG A 173 -20.98 4.05 -5.09
N ALA A 174 -21.75 4.92 -5.74
CA ALA A 174 -23.14 5.19 -5.38
C ALA A 174 -24.12 4.17 -5.98
N ALA A 175 -23.68 3.38 -6.97
CA ALA A 175 -24.55 2.44 -7.67
C ALA A 175 -24.86 1.21 -6.80
N PRO A 176 -26.13 0.89 -6.52
CA PRO A 176 -26.53 -0.27 -5.71
C PRO A 176 -26.42 -1.61 -6.46
N VAL A 177 -26.22 -1.57 -7.77
CA VAL A 177 -26.16 -2.75 -8.66
C VAL A 177 -25.01 -2.60 -9.66
N PRO A 178 -24.55 -3.71 -10.29
CA PRO A 178 -23.55 -3.64 -11.33
C PRO A 178 -23.93 -2.70 -12.47
N VAL A 179 -22.99 -1.83 -12.86
CA VAL A 179 -23.20 -0.77 -13.84
C VAL A 179 -22.69 -1.22 -15.21
N THR A 180 -23.49 -1.02 -16.26
CA THR A 180 -23.03 -1.19 -17.64
C THR A 180 -22.45 0.13 -18.19
N SER A 181 -21.56 0.02 -19.20
CA SER A 181 -21.04 1.22 -19.87
C SER A 181 -22.12 2.08 -20.54
N VAL A 182 -23.28 1.49 -20.86
CA VAL A 182 -24.42 2.22 -21.42
C VAL A 182 -25.07 3.08 -20.37
N HIS A 183 -25.47 2.48 -19.24
CA HIS A 183 -26.10 3.20 -18.14
C HIS A 183 -25.22 4.29 -17.55
N ALA A 184 -23.91 4.02 -17.41
CA ALA A 184 -22.98 5.03 -16.93
C ALA A 184 -22.78 6.17 -17.93
N ALA A 185 -22.82 5.89 -19.24
CA ALA A 185 -22.70 6.92 -20.27
C ALA A 185 -23.91 7.87 -20.25
N GLU A 186 -25.12 7.34 -20.13
CA GLU A 186 -26.35 8.12 -20.02
C GLU A 186 -26.39 8.93 -18.73
N ALA A 187 -26.06 8.32 -17.60
CA ALA A 187 -26.12 8.99 -16.29
C ALA A 187 -25.08 10.10 -16.12
N LEU A 188 -23.95 10.01 -16.79
CA LEU A 188 -22.84 10.95 -16.66
C LEU A 188 -22.71 11.93 -17.83
N ASP A 189 -23.61 11.85 -18.81
CA ASP A 189 -23.54 12.62 -20.07
C ASP A 189 -22.16 12.51 -20.76
N LEU A 190 -21.66 11.27 -20.83
CA LEU A 190 -20.40 10.93 -21.46
C LEU A 190 -20.61 9.98 -22.63
N SER A 191 -19.68 10.01 -23.61
CA SER A 191 -19.74 9.02 -24.68
C SER A 191 -19.51 7.59 -24.15
N ARG A 192 -20.18 6.59 -24.73
CA ARG A 192 -20.00 5.17 -24.37
C ARG A 192 -18.53 4.72 -24.51
N VAL A 193 -17.83 5.23 -25.51
CA VAL A 193 -16.41 4.94 -25.74
C VAL A 193 -15.55 5.50 -24.59
N THR A 194 -15.85 6.73 -24.16
CA THR A 194 -15.20 7.34 -23.01
C THR A 194 -15.42 6.51 -21.75
N VAL A 195 -16.69 6.27 -21.38
CA VAL A 195 -17.00 5.51 -20.17
C VAL A 195 -16.36 4.13 -20.18
N ARG A 196 -16.45 3.40 -21.30
CA ARG A 196 -15.85 2.07 -21.43
C ARG A 196 -14.34 2.09 -21.13
N ARG A 197 -13.60 3.07 -21.67
CA ARG A 197 -12.17 3.25 -21.41
C ARG A 197 -11.86 3.49 -19.93
N TYR A 198 -12.69 4.28 -19.25
CA TYR A 198 -12.53 4.52 -17.81
C TYR A 198 -12.87 3.29 -16.97
N LEU A 199 -13.91 2.53 -17.32
CA LEU A 199 -14.26 1.28 -16.66
C LEU A 199 -13.17 0.22 -16.86
N GLU A 200 -12.61 0.10 -18.07
CA GLU A 200 -11.48 -0.79 -18.36
C GLU A 200 -10.27 -0.40 -17.51
N TYR A 201 -9.89 0.87 -17.48
CA TYR A 201 -8.81 1.37 -16.64
C TYR A 201 -9.03 1.08 -15.14
N LEU A 202 -10.25 1.28 -14.63
CA LEU A 202 -10.59 0.99 -13.24
C LEU A 202 -10.54 -0.51 -12.93
N ALA A 203 -10.94 -1.36 -13.85
CA ALA A 203 -10.86 -2.80 -13.70
C ALA A 203 -9.40 -3.30 -13.76
N ASP A 204 -8.60 -2.80 -14.69
CA ASP A 204 -7.19 -3.17 -14.86
C ASP A 204 -6.33 -2.67 -13.68
N SER A 205 -6.72 -1.53 -13.06
CA SER A 205 -6.10 -1.00 -11.83
C SER A 205 -6.70 -1.58 -10.54
N SER A 206 -7.50 -2.65 -10.62
CA SER A 206 -8.16 -3.32 -9.49
C SER A 206 -9.06 -2.40 -8.64
N ARG A 207 -9.55 -1.31 -9.22
CA ARG A 207 -10.46 -0.35 -8.57
C ARG A 207 -11.95 -0.63 -8.85
N ALA A 208 -12.23 -1.57 -9.76
CA ALA A 208 -13.55 -2.08 -10.07
C ALA A 208 -13.46 -3.57 -10.44
N ILE A 209 -14.53 -4.33 -10.18
CA ILE A 209 -14.62 -5.75 -10.51
C ILE A 209 -15.46 -5.90 -11.77
N ARG A 210 -15.00 -6.70 -12.73
CA ARG A 210 -15.79 -7.10 -13.90
C ARG A 210 -16.73 -8.23 -13.50
N THR A 211 -18.04 -8.01 -13.56
CA THR A 211 -19.01 -9.07 -13.42
C THR A 211 -19.45 -9.57 -14.80
N PRO A 212 -19.46 -10.90 -15.05
CA PRO A 212 -19.99 -11.42 -16.29
C PRO A 212 -21.48 -11.06 -16.43
N ARG A 213 -21.93 -10.72 -17.64
CA ARG A 213 -23.35 -10.59 -17.91
C ARG A 213 -24.02 -11.93 -17.64
N CYS A 214 -24.93 -12.01 -16.68
CA CYS A 214 -25.88 -13.11 -16.67
C CYS A 214 -26.64 -13.05 -18.02
N GLY A 215 -26.40 -14.04 -18.87
CA GLY A 215 -27.15 -14.19 -20.11
C GLY A 215 -28.63 -14.36 -19.76
N ALA A 216 -29.46 -13.56 -20.34
CA ALA A 216 -30.89 -13.91 -20.44
C ALA A 216 -31.02 -15.17 -21.29
N PRO A 217 -31.99 -16.05 -20.98
CA PRO A 217 -32.24 -17.27 -21.72
C PRO A 217 -32.59 -17.00 -23.16
#